data_ec52e181246fa9e27de54bb6d5f54bfa
#
_entry.id   ec52e181246fa9e27de54bb6d5f54bfa
#
_cell.length_a   1.000
_cell.length_b   1.000
_cell.length_c   1.000
_cell.angle_alpha   90.00
_cell.angle_beta   90.00
_cell.angle_gamma   90.00
#
_symmetry.space_group_name_H-M   'P 1'
#
loop_
_entity.id
_entity.type
_entity.pdbx_description
1 polymer ?
#
loop_
_entity_poly.entity_id
_entity_poly.type
_entity_poly.pdbx_seq_one_letter_code
_entity_poly.pdbx_strand_id
1 'polypeptide(L)'
;MSLRLRAVLIAGISLLVLWGAAAGWMMRGVHSNLDRTLDGRLAMSARMVSGLLERAALAPNSAAADFTEAVRVSGKEGIACEIRSLQGEILARTTTGPHSEFESLPAGFSTRDVLGHQWRVYVLRANGYQITTADRVDQRDMLINELLSVAGVPFLIAFLGGLAALWIGIGRGLSPLKALSQQLRDKHADDTSPIAVNHSPSELRPVLDAMNGLLRRLARALSSQRAFTDAAAHELRTPLTVIDTHLQVAQISEGDEVASSLSSAEEGVKRLRRTLDQMMILARAEAPADEADGCTSVATSVRSVLDQWRVDEGERLSLNINGEDIGTPVPKSMLETAIRNLVDNAMRYSPKDAKIDVDVFLDHRAQRCLVTVSDRGPGLTTEQASQIGQRFWRGDQGRKSKDGSGLGISIVRAIAERFGGTLELKPREGGGLVAEISLPASKC
;
A
#
# COMPACT_ATOMS: atom_id res chain seq x y z
N MET A 1 1.83 -16.66 13.21
CA MET A 1 0.37 -16.80 12.92
C MET A 1 0.09 -16.17 11.57
N SER A 2 -0.62 -16.87 10.67
CA SER A 2 -1.00 -16.32 9.36
C SER A 2 -2.01 -15.19 9.52
N LEU A 3 -1.98 -14.21 8.60
CA LEU A 3 -2.93 -13.07 8.57
C LEU A 3 -4.38 -13.55 8.56
N ARG A 4 -4.65 -14.65 7.83
CA ARG A 4 -5.95 -15.31 7.78
C ARG A 4 -6.41 -15.76 9.17
N LEU A 5 -5.54 -16.41 9.94
CA LEU A 5 -5.87 -16.89 11.27
C LEU A 5 -6.14 -15.73 12.25
N ARG A 6 -5.34 -14.66 12.18
CA ARG A 6 -5.57 -13.45 12.99
C ARG A 6 -6.90 -12.78 12.67
N ALA A 7 -7.23 -12.61 11.40
CA ALA A 7 -8.48 -12.00 10.98
C ALA A 7 -9.69 -12.83 11.42
N VAL A 8 -9.64 -14.17 11.26
CA VAL A 8 -10.70 -15.07 11.71
C VAL A 8 -10.84 -15.05 13.24
N LEU A 9 -9.73 -15.03 13.99
CA LEU A 9 -9.79 -14.95 15.46
C LEU A 9 -10.39 -13.63 15.94
N ILE A 10 -9.96 -12.49 15.38
CA ILE A 10 -10.51 -11.19 15.78
C ILE A 10 -12.01 -11.13 15.48
N ALA A 11 -12.40 -11.47 14.25
CA ALA A 11 -13.81 -11.48 13.85
C ALA A 11 -14.62 -12.53 14.63
N GLY A 12 -14.06 -13.72 14.90
CA GLY A 12 -14.70 -14.76 15.69
C GLY A 12 -14.91 -14.36 17.14
N ILE A 13 -13.91 -13.73 17.78
CA ILE A 13 -14.03 -13.23 19.15
C ILE A 13 -15.06 -12.09 19.21
N SER A 14 -15.01 -11.13 18.28
CA SER A 14 -15.99 -10.04 18.24
C SER A 14 -17.42 -10.54 18.05
N LEU A 15 -17.61 -11.55 17.18
CA LEU A 15 -18.88 -12.21 16.97
C LEU A 15 -19.37 -12.93 18.26
N LEU A 16 -18.47 -13.65 18.93
CA LEU A 16 -18.76 -14.35 20.18
C LEU A 16 -19.18 -13.39 21.29
N VAL A 17 -18.48 -12.27 21.44
CA VAL A 17 -18.85 -11.24 22.43
C VAL A 17 -20.20 -10.61 22.11
N LEU A 18 -20.44 -10.25 20.85
CA LEU A 18 -21.71 -9.65 20.43
C LEU A 18 -22.90 -10.60 20.68
N TRP A 19 -22.74 -11.85 20.25
CA TRP A 19 -23.78 -12.87 20.40
C TRP A 19 -23.97 -13.29 21.85
N GLY A 20 -22.88 -13.37 22.63
CA GLY A 20 -22.96 -13.63 24.07
C GLY A 20 -23.68 -12.52 24.83
N ALA A 21 -23.42 -11.26 24.48
CA ALA A 21 -24.12 -10.11 25.04
C ALA A 21 -25.62 -10.12 24.66
N ALA A 22 -25.94 -10.38 23.39
CA ALA A 22 -27.34 -10.50 22.92
C ALA A 22 -28.10 -11.65 23.61
N ALA A 23 -27.47 -12.80 23.72
CA ALA A 23 -28.06 -13.96 24.43
C ALA A 23 -28.29 -13.66 25.92
N GLY A 24 -27.31 -13.04 26.58
CA GLY A 24 -27.45 -12.64 27.99
C GLY A 24 -28.55 -11.59 28.22
N TRP A 25 -28.66 -10.61 27.28
CA TRP A 25 -29.76 -9.62 27.35
C TRP A 25 -31.12 -10.25 27.10
N MET A 26 -31.24 -11.11 26.11
CA MET A 26 -32.46 -11.87 25.82
C MET A 26 -32.87 -12.75 27.01
N MET A 27 -31.90 -13.47 27.61
CA MET A 27 -32.16 -14.35 28.75
C MET A 27 -32.69 -13.58 29.97
N ARG A 28 -32.09 -12.41 30.29
CA ARG A 28 -32.61 -11.54 31.35
C ARG A 28 -34.03 -11.06 31.05
N GLY A 29 -34.29 -10.70 29.78
CA GLY A 29 -35.62 -10.29 29.34
C GLY A 29 -36.67 -11.41 29.51
N VAL A 30 -36.34 -12.63 29.11
CA VAL A 30 -37.23 -13.79 29.24
C VAL A 30 -37.52 -14.07 30.72
N HIS A 31 -36.50 -14.16 31.59
CA HIS A 31 -36.68 -14.38 33.01
C HIS A 31 -37.58 -13.31 33.66
N SER A 32 -37.26 -12.03 33.44
CA SER A 32 -38.02 -10.96 34.08
C SER A 32 -39.47 -10.85 33.59
N ASN A 33 -39.72 -11.14 32.32
CA ASN A 33 -41.09 -11.13 31.77
C ASN A 33 -41.91 -12.36 32.23
N LEU A 34 -41.26 -13.54 32.28
CA LEU A 34 -41.89 -14.75 32.72
C LEU A 34 -42.30 -14.63 34.19
N ASP A 35 -41.41 -14.18 35.08
CA ASP A 35 -41.69 -13.94 36.48
C ASP A 35 -42.85 -12.96 36.69
N ARG A 36 -42.86 -11.84 35.99
CA ARG A 36 -43.95 -10.84 36.06
C ARG A 36 -45.29 -11.43 35.61
N THR A 37 -45.28 -12.19 34.52
CA THR A 37 -46.50 -12.78 33.97
C THR A 37 -47.08 -13.85 34.92
N LEU A 38 -46.21 -14.71 35.46
CA LEU A 38 -46.62 -15.78 36.36
C LEU A 38 -47.04 -15.23 37.74
N ASP A 39 -46.31 -14.25 38.28
CA ASP A 39 -46.71 -13.53 39.49
C ASP A 39 -48.05 -12.80 39.28
N GLY A 40 -48.26 -12.20 38.09
CA GLY A 40 -49.54 -11.59 37.71
C GLY A 40 -50.70 -12.58 37.70
N ARG A 41 -50.47 -13.83 37.21
CA ARG A 41 -51.49 -14.91 37.25
C ARG A 41 -51.86 -15.31 38.66
N LEU A 42 -50.85 -15.49 39.56
CA LEU A 42 -51.12 -15.78 40.98
C LEU A 42 -51.98 -14.70 41.64
N ALA A 43 -51.62 -13.44 41.43
CA ALA A 43 -52.39 -12.32 41.99
C ALA A 43 -53.78 -12.21 41.37
N MET A 44 -53.97 -12.51 40.10
CA MET A 44 -55.25 -12.50 39.41
C MET A 44 -56.16 -13.64 39.92
N SER A 45 -55.64 -14.87 40.07
CA SER A 45 -56.37 -16.01 40.66
C SER A 45 -56.83 -15.69 42.08
N ALA A 46 -55.94 -15.10 42.90
CA ALA A 46 -56.31 -14.72 44.27
C ALA A 46 -57.47 -13.69 44.33
N ARG A 47 -57.40 -12.68 43.44
CA ARG A 47 -58.43 -11.62 43.32
C ARG A 47 -59.78 -12.20 42.80
N MET A 48 -59.69 -13.11 41.81
CA MET A 48 -60.87 -13.77 41.27
C MET A 48 -61.59 -14.55 42.37
N VAL A 49 -60.83 -15.32 43.13
CA VAL A 49 -61.39 -16.08 44.30
C VAL A 49 -61.97 -15.09 45.32
N SER A 50 -61.31 -13.99 45.63
CA SER A 50 -61.82 -12.95 46.54
C SER A 50 -63.19 -12.37 46.06
N GLY A 51 -63.28 -12.08 44.75
CA GLY A 51 -64.55 -11.59 44.16
C GLY A 51 -65.70 -12.61 44.18
N LEU A 52 -65.37 -13.91 44.03
CA LEU A 52 -66.35 -14.97 44.16
C LEU A 52 -66.85 -15.15 45.62
N LEU A 53 -65.94 -15.06 46.61
CA LEU A 53 -66.26 -15.04 48.01
C LEU A 53 -67.17 -13.89 48.42
N GLU A 54 -66.92 -12.70 47.88
CA GLU A 54 -67.77 -11.54 48.15
C GLU A 54 -69.18 -11.72 47.63
N ARG A 55 -69.31 -12.29 46.43
CA ARG A 55 -70.68 -12.64 45.91
C ARG A 55 -71.38 -13.75 46.70
N ALA A 56 -70.63 -14.77 47.11
CA ALA A 56 -71.19 -15.87 47.95
C ALA A 56 -71.65 -15.37 49.35
N ALA A 57 -70.98 -14.37 49.92
CA ALA A 57 -71.39 -13.73 51.17
C ALA A 57 -72.70 -12.95 51.04
N LEU A 58 -73.09 -12.52 49.89
CA LEU A 58 -74.32 -11.81 49.56
C LEU A 58 -75.49 -12.76 49.30
N ALA A 59 -75.25 -14.07 49.04
CA ALA A 59 -76.28 -15.08 48.74
C ALA A 59 -75.98 -16.40 49.50
N PRO A 60 -76.36 -16.53 50.80
CA PRO A 60 -75.86 -17.57 51.68
C PRO A 60 -76.34 -19.02 51.32
N ASN A 61 -77.37 -19.25 50.51
CA ASN A 61 -77.88 -20.54 50.14
C ASN A 61 -77.08 -21.32 49.04
N SER A 62 -76.10 -20.67 48.38
CA SER A 62 -75.22 -21.25 47.32
C SER A 62 -73.73 -21.30 47.69
N ALA A 63 -73.35 -20.74 48.82
CA ALA A 63 -71.97 -20.46 49.19
C ALA A 63 -71.03 -21.69 49.15
N ALA A 64 -71.47 -22.84 49.64
CA ALA A 64 -70.59 -24.03 49.71
C ALA A 64 -70.30 -24.66 48.34
N ALA A 65 -71.19 -24.54 47.35
CA ALA A 65 -71.00 -25.03 46.00
C ALA A 65 -70.07 -24.08 45.17
N ASP A 66 -70.26 -22.78 45.37
CA ASP A 66 -69.46 -21.74 44.70
C ASP A 66 -67.97 -21.71 45.16
N PHE A 67 -67.74 -22.01 46.48
CA PHE A 67 -66.40 -22.16 47.05
C PHE A 67 -65.66 -23.36 46.43
N THR A 68 -66.32 -24.49 46.28
CA THR A 68 -65.72 -25.72 45.71
C THR A 68 -65.40 -25.51 44.20
N GLU A 69 -66.31 -24.85 43.49
CA GLU A 69 -66.11 -24.55 42.07
C GLU A 69 -64.98 -23.53 41.83
N ALA A 70 -64.87 -22.45 42.63
CA ALA A 70 -63.84 -21.49 42.57
C ALA A 70 -62.45 -22.11 42.81
N VAL A 71 -62.30 -22.97 43.74
CA VAL A 71 -61.08 -23.71 44.05
C VAL A 71 -60.78 -24.74 42.95
N ARG A 72 -61.79 -25.39 42.37
CA ARG A 72 -61.62 -26.35 41.29
C ARG A 72 -61.16 -25.74 40.00
N VAL A 73 -61.64 -24.55 39.70
CA VAL A 73 -61.17 -23.74 38.50
C VAL A 73 -59.72 -23.39 38.67
N SER A 74 -59.28 -22.88 39.82
CA SER A 74 -57.89 -22.57 40.10
C SER A 74 -56.98 -23.83 40.03
N GLY A 75 -57.45 -24.98 40.50
CA GLY A 75 -56.70 -26.24 40.47
C GLY A 75 -56.49 -26.81 39.05
N LYS A 76 -57.44 -26.57 38.13
CA LYS A 76 -57.24 -26.95 36.69
C LYS A 76 -56.08 -26.22 35.98
N GLU A 77 -55.73 -25.06 36.47
CA GLU A 77 -54.60 -24.27 35.92
C GLU A 77 -53.25 -24.65 36.58
N GLY A 78 -53.20 -25.65 37.47
CA GLY A 78 -51.98 -26.09 38.16
C GLY A 78 -51.60 -25.22 39.37
N ILE A 79 -52.38 -24.19 39.68
CA ILE A 79 -52.13 -23.28 40.80
C ILE A 79 -52.73 -23.90 42.07
N ALA A 80 -51.94 -24.07 43.11
CA ALA A 80 -52.42 -24.43 44.43
C ALA A 80 -53.14 -23.23 45.06
N CYS A 81 -54.39 -23.44 45.54
CA CYS A 81 -55.16 -22.39 46.19
C CYS A 81 -55.69 -22.89 47.54
N GLU A 82 -55.54 -22.07 48.57
CA GLU A 82 -56.10 -22.32 49.91
C GLU A 82 -56.88 -21.08 50.41
N ILE A 83 -58.05 -21.27 50.87
CA ILE A 83 -58.89 -20.22 51.46
C ILE A 83 -59.04 -20.53 52.94
N ARG A 84 -58.64 -19.61 53.80
CA ARG A 84 -58.69 -19.73 55.24
C ARG A 84 -59.42 -18.53 55.85
N SER A 85 -60.22 -18.75 56.87
CA SER A 85 -60.76 -17.66 57.70
C SER A 85 -59.65 -17.05 58.54
N LEU A 86 -59.77 -15.78 58.89
CA LEU A 86 -58.81 -15.13 59.81
C LEU A 86 -58.81 -15.70 61.19
N GLN A 87 -59.82 -16.54 61.51
CA GLN A 87 -59.94 -17.33 62.76
C GLN A 87 -59.17 -18.65 62.70
N GLY A 88 -58.51 -18.97 61.55
CA GLY A 88 -57.64 -20.12 61.32
C GLY A 88 -58.35 -21.36 60.71
N GLU A 89 -59.61 -21.28 60.38
CA GLU A 89 -60.39 -22.39 59.83
C GLU A 89 -60.22 -22.47 58.32
N ILE A 90 -59.87 -23.66 57.76
CA ILE A 90 -59.71 -23.89 56.32
C ILE A 90 -61.07 -24.11 55.70
N LEU A 91 -61.52 -23.20 54.84
CA LEU A 91 -62.80 -23.23 54.17
C LEU A 91 -62.79 -24.04 52.88
N ALA A 92 -61.73 -23.95 52.11
CA ALA A 92 -61.55 -24.66 50.86
C ALA A 92 -60.05 -24.74 50.47
N ARG A 93 -59.68 -25.85 49.79
CA ARG A 93 -58.31 -26.03 49.28
C ARG A 93 -58.28 -26.85 48.00
N THR A 94 -57.28 -26.64 47.17
CA THR A 94 -57.01 -27.54 46.05
C THR A 94 -56.37 -28.81 46.53
N THR A 95 -56.51 -29.91 45.77
CA THR A 95 -55.84 -31.19 46.06
C THR A 95 -54.34 -31.17 45.88
N THR A 96 -53.82 -30.22 45.17
CA THR A 96 -52.44 -30.08 44.87
C THR A 96 -51.80 -28.92 45.66
N GLY A 97 -50.89 -29.23 46.58
CA GLY A 97 -50.09 -28.21 47.29
C GLY A 97 -49.72 -28.64 48.73
N PRO A 98 -48.69 -28.08 49.33
CA PRO A 98 -48.30 -28.37 50.73
C PRO A 98 -49.21 -27.62 51.71
N HIS A 99 -50.08 -28.32 52.31
CA HIS A 99 -51.19 -27.74 53.03
C HIS A 99 -50.90 -27.29 54.49
N SER A 100 -49.77 -27.64 55.06
CA SER A 100 -49.48 -27.36 56.48
C SER A 100 -48.57 -26.15 56.73
N GLU A 101 -47.91 -25.58 55.68
CA GLU A 101 -46.87 -24.58 55.86
C GLU A 101 -47.23 -23.14 55.39
N PHE A 102 -48.51 -22.92 54.96
CA PHE A 102 -49.00 -21.61 54.56
C PHE A 102 -49.68 -20.83 55.70
N GLU A 103 -49.53 -21.26 56.93
CA GLU A 103 -50.29 -20.75 58.04
C GLU A 103 -49.98 -19.34 58.51
N SER A 104 -48.76 -18.88 58.36
CA SER A 104 -48.31 -17.55 58.90
C SER A 104 -47.58 -16.69 57.89
N LEU A 105 -48.03 -16.67 56.62
CA LEU A 105 -47.40 -15.92 55.62
C LEU A 105 -47.84 -14.45 55.62
N PRO A 106 -46.93 -13.49 55.42
CA PRO A 106 -47.28 -12.09 55.24
C PRO A 106 -48.04 -11.90 53.92
N ALA A 107 -48.89 -10.86 53.86
CA ALA A 107 -49.59 -10.51 52.64
C ALA A 107 -48.58 -10.09 51.55
N GLY A 108 -48.86 -10.48 50.30
CA GLY A 108 -47.99 -10.20 49.15
C GLY A 108 -47.27 -11.45 48.63
N PHE A 109 -46.26 -11.25 47.80
CA PHE A 109 -45.47 -12.32 47.19
C PHE A 109 -44.37 -12.81 48.14
N SER A 110 -44.22 -14.13 48.26
CA SER A 110 -43.08 -14.75 48.94
C SER A 110 -42.67 -16.02 48.25
N THR A 111 -41.40 -16.43 48.39
CA THR A 111 -40.88 -17.72 47.89
C THR A 111 -40.55 -18.58 49.09
N ARG A 112 -41.02 -19.83 49.13
CA ARG A 112 -40.82 -20.79 50.22
C ARG A 112 -40.35 -22.13 49.68
N ASP A 113 -39.49 -22.79 50.45
CA ASP A 113 -39.10 -24.16 50.18
C ASP A 113 -40.00 -25.06 51.07
N VAL A 114 -40.78 -25.93 50.42
CA VAL A 114 -41.68 -26.79 51.06
C VAL A 114 -41.56 -28.19 50.47
N LEU A 115 -41.20 -29.18 51.26
CA LEU A 115 -41.00 -30.58 50.87
C LEU A 115 -39.92 -30.75 49.78
N GLY A 116 -38.88 -29.91 49.79
CA GLY A 116 -37.80 -29.95 48.80
C GLY A 116 -38.11 -29.29 47.42
N HIS A 117 -39.26 -28.62 47.36
CA HIS A 117 -39.63 -27.82 46.15
C HIS A 117 -39.82 -26.36 46.50
N GLN A 118 -39.35 -25.51 45.65
CA GLN A 118 -39.58 -24.07 45.78
C GLN A 118 -40.96 -23.70 45.25
N TRP A 119 -41.71 -23.02 46.11
CA TRP A 119 -43.04 -22.51 45.79
C TRP A 119 -43.03 -20.98 45.78
N ARG A 120 -43.59 -20.40 44.76
CA ARG A 120 -43.89 -18.98 44.69
C ARG A 120 -45.31 -18.77 45.18
N VAL A 121 -45.48 -18.04 46.26
CA VAL A 121 -46.75 -17.88 46.99
C VAL A 121 -47.19 -16.43 46.94
N TYR A 122 -48.48 -16.21 46.71
CA TYR A 122 -49.11 -14.91 46.84
C TYR A 122 -50.26 -15.02 47.88
N VAL A 123 -50.23 -14.13 48.86
CA VAL A 123 -51.22 -14.08 49.95
C VAL A 123 -52.04 -12.80 49.84
N LEU A 124 -53.32 -12.90 49.62
CA LEU A 124 -54.31 -11.83 49.66
C LEU A 124 -55.18 -11.94 50.93
N ARG A 125 -55.20 -10.87 51.72
CA ARG A 125 -56.14 -10.77 52.90
C ARG A 125 -57.23 -9.79 52.55
N ALA A 126 -58.47 -10.27 52.43
CA ALA A 126 -59.61 -9.46 52.07
C ALA A 126 -60.89 -10.04 52.70
N ASN A 127 -61.81 -9.20 53.11
CA ASN A 127 -63.18 -9.59 53.62
C ASN A 127 -63.20 -10.65 54.70
N GLY A 128 -62.20 -10.63 55.62
CA GLY A 128 -62.16 -11.63 56.72
C GLY A 128 -61.52 -12.96 56.32
N TYR A 129 -61.01 -13.09 55.10
CA TYR A 129 -60.44 -14.31 54.61
C TYR A 129 -58.94 -14.08 54.18
N GLN A 130 -58.15 -15.12 54.31
CA GLN A 130 -56.83 -15.22 53.73
C GLN A 130 -56.89 -16.18 52.53
N ILE A 131 -56.61 -15.68 51.35
CA ILE A 131 -56.57 -16.45 50.13
C ILE A 131 -55.09 -16.60 49.76
N THR A 132 -54.62 -17.83 49.71
CA THR A 132 -53.25 -18.16 49.38
C THR A 132 -53.23 -18.89 48.05
N THR A 133 -52.53 -18.33 47.05
CA THR A 133 -52.30 -19.00 45.78
C THR A 133 -50.79 -19.28 45.64
N ALA A 134 -50.43 -20.48 45.16
CA ALA A 134 -49.06 -20.91 45.06
C ALA A 134 -48.80 -21.67 43.74
N ASP A 135 -47.63 -21.49 43.20
CA ASP A 135 -47.16 -22.16 41.98
C ASP A 135 -45.74 -22.69 42.19
N ARG A 136 -45.42 -23.84 41.58
CA ARG A 136 -44.09 -24.46 41.72
C ARG A 136 -43.05 -23.76 40.81
N VAL A 137 -41.95 -23.33 41.42
CA VAL A 137 -40.83 -22.70 40.68
C VAL A 137 -40.18 -23.70 39.74
N ASP A 138 -40.10 -24.98 40.07
CA ASP A 138 -39.54 -26.03 39.22
C ASP A 138 -40.21 -26.11 37.83
N GLN A 139 -41.50 -25.82 37.73
CA GLN A 139 -42.21 -25.79 36.45
C GLN A 139 -41.78 -24.59 35.60
N ARG A 140 -41.43 -23.48 36.25
CA ARG A 140 -40.87 -22.28 35.55
C ARG A 140 -39.52 -22.62 34.94
N ASP A 141 -38.64 -23.32 35.67
CA ASP A 141 -37.33 -23.72 35.22
C ASP A 141 -37.37 -24.70 34.03
N MET A 142 -38.34 -25.61 34.05
CA MET A 142 -38.57 -26.52 32.90
C MET A 142 -38.97 -25.75 31.65
N LEU A 143 -39.86 -24.78 31.74
CA LEU A 143 -40.26 -23.92 30.61
C LEU A 143 -39.09 -23.09 30.07
N ILE A 144 -38.26 -22.57 30.97
CA ILE A 144 -37.05 -21.81 30.56
C ILE A 144 -36.07 -22.72 29.81
N ASN A 145 -35.82 -23.92 30.29
CA ASN A 145 -34.94 -24.90 29.66
C ASN A 145 -35.47 -25.37 28.31
N GLU A 146 -36.77 -25.53 28.14
CA GLU A 146 -37.40 -25.85 26.88
C GLU A 146 -37.24 -24.69 25.87
N LEU A 147 -37.51 -23.45 26.29
CA LEU A 147 -37.27 -22.26 25.48
C LEU A 147 -35.80 -22.10 25.08
N LEU A 148 -34.86 -22.39 26.00
CA LEU A 148 -33.44 -22.38 25.73
C LEU A 148 -33.03 -23.43 24.70
N SER A 149 -33.59 -24.64 24.75
CA SER A 149 -33.27 -25.68 23.77
C SER A 149 -33.81 -25.33 22.39
N VAL A 150 -35.02 -24.82 22.30
CA VAL A 150 -35.66 -24.42 21.04
C VAL A 150 -34.96 -23.21 20.38
N ALA A 151 -34.51 -22.25 21.18
CA ALA A 151 -33.80 -21.06 20.66
C ALA A 151 -32.28 -21.29 20.52
N GLY A 152 -31.67 -22.05 21.41
CA GLY A 152 -30.22 -22.25 21.49
C GLY A 152 -29.63 -23.07 20.34
N VAL A 153 -30.36 -24.09 19.87
CA VAL A 153 -29.90 -24.94 18.77
C VAL A 153 -29.75 -24.14 17.44
N PRO A 154 -30.80 -23.42 16.98
CA PRO A 154 -30.64 -22.56 15.78
C PRO A 154 -29.57 -21.49 15.95
N PHE A 155 -29.43 -20.93 17.14
CA PHE A 155 -28.43 -19.97 17.48
C PHE A 155 -26.99 -20.52 17.31
N LEU A 156 -26.76 -21.74 17.83
CA LEU A 156 -25.48 -22.43 17.69
C LEU A 156 -25.15 -22.75 16.22
N ILE A 157 -26.15 -23.22 15.47
CA ILE A 157 -25.99 -23.50 14.03
C ILE A 157 -25.63 -22.22 13.27
N ALA A 158 -26.32 -21.11 13.53
CA ALA A 158 -26.05 -19.82 12.90
C ALA A 158 -24.64 -19.29 13.26
N PHE A 159 -24.21 -19.46 14.50
CA PHE A 159 -22.86 -19.06 14.95
C PHE A 159 -21.77 -19.87 14.24
N LEU A 160 -21.88 -21.20 14.24
CA LEU A 160 -20.92 -22.08 13.57
C LEU A 160 -20.92 -21.86 12.05
N GLY A 161 -22.10 -21.69 11.46
CA GLY A 161 -22.25 -21.35 10.03
C GLY A 161 -21.59 -20.01 9.68
N GLY A 162 -21.76 -19.01 10.55
CA GLY A 162 -21.11 -17.71 10.41
C GLY A 162 -19.57 -17.79 10.45
N LEU A 163 -19.02 -18.57 11.40
CA LEU A 163 -17.58 -18.82 11.48
C LEU A 163 -17.05 -19.54 10.25
N ALA A 164 -17.77 -20.54 9.75
CA ALA A 164 -17.40 -21.27 8.53
C ALA A 164 -17.43 -20.35 7.30
N ALA A 165 -18.48 -19.55 7.15
CA ALA A 165 -18.61 -18.58 6.07
C ALA A 165 -17.48 -17.54 6.10
N LEU A 166 -17.14 -17.04 7.30
CA LEU A 166 -16.03 -16.11 7.53
C LEU A 166 -14.67 -16.72 7.14
N TRP A 167 -14.45 -17.96 7.54
CA TRP A 167 -13.23 -18.71 7.18
C TRP A 167 -13.07 -18.87 5.68
N ILE A 168 -14.14 -19.25 4.99
CA ILE A 168 -14.15 -19.43 3.54
C ILE A 168 -14.00 -18.07 2.82
N GLY A 169 -14.75 -17.05 3.27
CA GLY A 169 -14.74 -15.71 2.69
C GLY A 169 -13.36 -15.05 2.75
N ILE A 170 -12.72 -15.06 3.94
CA ILE A 170 -11.35 -14.54 4.11
C ILE A 170 -10.36 -15.35 3.28
N GLY A 171 -10.52 -16.68 3.22
CA GLY A 171 -9.66 -17.55 2.43
C GLY A 171 -9.70 -17.22 0.94
N ARG A 172 -10.89 -17.02 0.38
CA ARG A 172 -11.08 -16.60 -1.01
C ARG A 172 -10.65 -15.16 -1.26
N GLY A 173 -10.97 -14.25 -0.36
CA GLY A 173 -10.58 -12.84 -0.47
C GLY A 173 -9.07 -12.61 -0.46
N LEU A 174 -8.29 -13.44 0.25
CA LEU A 174 -6.83 -13.36 0.29
C LEU A 174 -6.12 -14.22 -0.77
N SER A 175 -6.83 -15.02 -1.55
CA SER A 175 -6.22 -15.88 -2.57
C SER A 175 -5.49 -15.10 -3.67
N PRO A 176 -5.94 -13.92 -4.15
CA PRO A 176 -5.21 -13.14 -5.15
C PRO A 176 -3.86 -12.62 -4.64
N LEU A 177 -3.77 -12.27 -3.36
CA LEU A 177 -2.50 -11.87 -2.74
C LEU A 177 -1.49 -13.03 -2.71
N LYS A 178 -1.97 -14.24 -2.44
CA LYS A 178 -1.12 -15.43 -2.46
C LYS A 178 -0.63 -15.74 -3.88
N ALA A 179 -1.50 -15.62 -4.87
CA ALA A 179 -1.15 -15.80 -6.28
C ALA A 179 -0.11 -14.75 -6.73
N LEU A 180 -0.30 -13.47 -6.36
CA LEU A 180 0.65 -12.40 -6.63
C LEU A 180 2.02 -12.68 -5.99
N SER A 181 2.03 -13.08 -4.72
CA SER A 181 3.27 -13.43 -4.01
C SER A 181 4.02 -14.60 -4.68
N GLN A 182 3.29 -15.56 -5.20
CA GLN A 182 3.86 -16.71 -5.89
C GLN A 182 4.44 -16.31 -7.24
N GLN A 183 3.71 -15.56 -8.06
CA GLN A 183 4.22 -15.02 -9.32
C GLN A 183 5.49 -14.19 -9.14
N LEU A 184 5.56 -13.38 -8.05
CA LEU A 184 6.76 -12.61 -7.75
C LEU A 184 7.96 -13.48 -7.33
N ARG A 185 7.72 -14.56 -6.60
CA ARG A 185 8.79 -15.49 -6.20
C ARG A 185 9.32 -16.31 -7.38
N ASP A 186 8.45 -16.66 -8.31
CA ASP A 186 8.79 -17.46 -9.48
C ASP A 186 9.45 -16.63 -10.59
N LYS A 187 9.42 -15.28 -10.48
CA LYS A 187 10.13 -14.39 -11.40
C LYS A 187 11.63 -14.46 -11.18
N HIS A 188 12.36 -14.70 -12.26
CA HIS A 188 13.81 -14.57 -12.27
C HIS A 188 14.23 -13.09 -12.19
N ALA A 189 15.45 -12.85 -11.73
CA ALA A 189 15.98 -11.48 -11.56
C ALA A 189 15.95 -10.66 -12.87
N ASP A 190 16.04 -11.32 -14.01
CA ASP A 190 16.04 -10.71 -15.35
C ASP A 190 14.65 -10.60 -15.98
N ASP A 191 13.63 -11.19 -15.37
CA ASP A 191 12.27 -11.18 -15.89
C ASP A 191 11.54 -9.90 -15.47
N THR A 192 11.51 -8.95 -16.36
CA THR A 192 10.81 -7.66 -16.19
C THR A 192 9.43 -7.63 -16.83
N SER A 193 8.88 -8.79 -17.23
CA SER A 193 7.54 -8.88 -17.81
C SER A 193 6.47 -8.35 -16.83
N PRO A 194 5.39 -7.74 -17.31
CA PRO A 194 4.34 -7.23 -16.44
C PRO A 194 3.64 -8.37 -15.68
N ILE A 195 3.27 -8.09 -14.44
CA ILE A 195 2.49 -8.99 -13.61
C ILE A 195 1.04 -8.87 -14.02
N ALA A 196 0.46 -9.97 -14.54
CA ALA A 196 -0.95 -10.05 -14.88
C ALA A 196 -1.66 -10.95 -13.86
N VAL A 197 -2.52 -10.38 -13.04
CA VAL A 197 -3.41 -11.16 -12.18
C VAL A 197 -4.80 -11.11 -12.80
N ASN A 198 -5.20 -12.22 -13.43
CA ASN A 198 -6.55 -12.37 -13.96
C ASN A 198 -7.55 -12.26 -12.81
N HIS A 199 -8.57 -11.41 -12.97
CA HIS A 199 -9.63 -11.17 -11.98
C HIS A 199 -9.13 -10.55 -10.65
N SER A 200 -8.17 -9.61 -10.73
CA SER A 200 -7.74 -8.87 -9.52
C SER A 200 -8.88 -8.05 -8.94
N PRO A 201 -9.09 -8.11 -7.63
CA PRO A 201 -9.96 -7.15 -6.92
C PRO A 201 -9.53 -5.70 -7.22
N SER A 202 -10.49 -4.78 -7.24
CA SER A 202 -10.27 -3.35 -7.47
C SER A 202 -9.21 -2.75 -6.54
N GLU A 203 -9.16 -3.26 -5.31
CA GLU A 203 -8.26 -2.83 -4.25
C GLU A 203 -6.78 -3.17 -4.52
N LEU A 204 -6.50 -4.17 -5.35
CA LEU A 204 -5.14 -4.56 -5.72
C LEU A 204 -4.62 -3.87 -6.98
N ARG A 205 -5.49 -3.26 -7.81
CA ARG A 205 -5.08 -2.58 -9.03
C ARG A 205 -4.03 -1.49 -8.83
N PRO A 206 -4.17 -0.57 -7.83
CA PRO A 206 -3.16 0.47 -7.62
C PRO A 206 -1.78 -0.10 -7.28
N VAL A 207 -1.75 -1.20 -6.52
CA VAL A 207 -0.50 -1.89 -6.17
C VAL A 207 0.14 -2.54 -7.39
N LEU A 208 -0.66 -3.22 -8.21
CA LEU A 208 -0.21 -3.85 -9.46
C LEU A 208 0.32 -2.81 -10.46
N ASP A 209 -0.35 -1.68 -10.59
CA ASP A 209 0.05 -0.58 -11.47
C ASP A 209 1.38 0.04 -11.02
N ALA A 210 1.55 0.26 -9.71
CA ALA A 210 2.80 0.73 -9.13
C ALA A 210 3.95 -0.25 -9.36
N MET A 211 3.72 -1.55 -9.12
CA MET A 211 4.70 -2.62 -9.35
C MET A 211 5.07 -2.74 -10.83
N ASN A 212 4.09 -2.76 -11.72
CA ASN A 212 4.33 -2.79 -13.16
C ASN A 212 5.04 -1.52 -13.66
N GLY A 213 4.77 -0.37 -13.03
CA GLY A 213 5.50 0.87 -13.25
C GLY A 213 7.00 0.72 -12.90
N LEU A 214 7.29 0.11 -11.75
CA LEU A 214 8.65 -0.15 -11.29
C LEU A 214 9.37 -1.17 -12.19
N LEU A 215 8.70 -2.26 -12.58
CA LEU A 215 9.24 -3.25 -13.51
C LEU A 215 9.59 -2.64 -14.88
N ARG A 216 8.74 -1.75 -15.40
CA ARG A 216 9.03 -1.02 -16.65
C ARG A 216 10.26 -0.10 -16.54
N ARG A 217 10.45 0.55 -15.38
CA ARG A 217 11.67 1.36 -15.13
C ARG A 217 12.91 0.48 -15.05
N LEU A 218 12.81 -0.65 -14.35
CA LEU A 218 13.90 -1.63 -14.24
C LEU A 218 14.25 -2.23 -15.61
N ALA A 219 13.25 -2.63 -16.41
CA ALA A 219 13.45 -3.12 -17.77
C ALA A 219 14.26 -2.13 -18.63
N ARG A 220 13.88 -0.84 -18.58
CA ARG A 220 14.58 0.22 -19.30
C ARG A 220 16.03 0.41 -18.83
N ALA A 221 16.25 0.37 -17.52
CA ALA A 221 17.59 0.49 -16.95
C ALA A 221 18.47 -0.68 -17.35
N LEU A 222 17.97 -1.94 -17.26
CA LEU A 222 18.71 -3.13 -17.66
C LEU A 222 19.01 -3.15 -19.17
N SER A 223 18.03 -2.80 -20.01
CA SER A 223 18.26 -2.73 -21.46
C SER A 223 19.29 -1.65 -21.82
N SER A 224 19.25 -0.50 -21.19
CA SER A 224 20.25 0.55 -21.36
C SER A 224 21.64 0.11 -20.92
N GLN A 225 21.73 -0.60 -19.80
CA GLN A 225 23.00 -1.14 -19.29
C GLN A 225 23.58 -2.21 -20.21
N ARG A 226 22.76 -3.14 -20.72
CA ARG A 226 23.20 -4.17 -21.69
C ARG A 226 23.71 -3.52 -22.97
N ALA A 227 22.92 -2.59 -23.55
CA ALA A 227 23.33 -1.87 -24.75
C ALA A 227 24.64 -1.10 -24.53
N PHE A 228 24.84 -0.49 -23.36
CA PHE A 228 26.11 0.16 -23.00
C PHE A 228 27.28 -0.83 -22.96
N THR A 229 27.10 -1.98 -22.29
CA THR A 229 28.16 -2.99 -22.17
C THR A 229 28.56 -3.56 -23.53
N ASP A 230 27.58 -3.86 -24.38
CA ASP A 230 27.82 -4.42 -25.71
C ASP A 230 28.54 -3.40 -26.61
N ALA A 231 28.08 -2.14 -26.59
CA ALA A 231 28.72 -1.07 -27.37
C ALA A 231 30.12 -0.75 -26.83
N ALA A 232 30.33 -0.74 -25.51
CA ALA A 232 31.62 -0.55 -24.90
C ALA A 232 32.61 -1.65 -25.33
N ALA A 233 32.19 -2.90 -25.29
CA ALA A 233 33.00 -4.04 -25.72
C ALA A 233 33.40 -3.89 -27.21
N HIS A 234 32.48 -3.43 -28.07
CA HIS A 234 32.73 -3.23 -29.48
C HIS A 234 33.74 -2.07 -29.72
N GLU A 235 33.53 -0.94 -29.05
CA GLU A 235 34.41 0.27 -29.21
C GLU A 235 35.81 0.08 -28.59
N LEU A 236 35.99 -0.87 -27.66
CA LEU A 236 37.30 -1.25 -27.14
C LEU A 236 38.00 -2.30 -28.03
N ARG A 237 37.27 -3.21 -28.63
CA ARG A 237 37.82 -4.28 -29.47
C ARG A 237 38.45 -3.71 -30.74
N THR A 238 37.83 -2.72 -31.38
CA THR A 238 38.31 -2.12 -32.62
C THR A 238 39.71 -1.53 -32.51
N PRO A 239 40.03 -0.59 -31.58
CA PRO A 239 41.37 -0.05 -31.43
C PRO A 239 42.39 -1.12 -31.01
N LEU A 240 41.96 -2.08 -30.17
CA LEU A 240 42.81 -3.19 -29.73
C LEU A 240 43.27 -4.04 -30.94
N THR A 241 42.34 -4.37 -31.83
CA THR A 241 42.68 -5.13 -33.06
C THR A 241 43.62 -4.32 -33.96
N VAL A 242 43.44 -3.00 -34.08
CA VAL A 242 44.32 -2.13 -34.83
C VAL A 242 45.74 -2.16 -34.24
N ILE A 243 45.86 -2.00 -32.92
CA ILE A 243 47.13 -2.06 -32.19
C ILE A 243 47.83 -3.42 -32.46
N ASP A 244 47.10 -4.51 -32.25
CA ASP A 244 47.66 -5.86 -32.46
C ASP A 244 48.12 -6.09 -33.87
N THR A 245 47.33 -5.70 -34.86
CA THR A 245 47.69 -5.78 -36.28
C THR A 245 48.97 -5.00 -36.62
N HIS A 246 49.09 -3.75 -36.16
CA HIS A 246 50.26 -2.92 -36.44
C HIS A 246 51.49 -3.42 -35.69
N LEU A 247 51.37 -3.98 -34.49
CA LEU A 247 52.47 -4.61 -33.77
C LEU A 247 52.94 -5.87 -34.50
N GLN A 248 52.03 -6.69 -35.02
CA GLN A 248 52.39 -7.86 -35.84
C GLN A 248 53.10 -7.44 -37.12
N VAL A 249 52.60 -6.42 -37.81
CA VAL A 249 53.29 -5.89 -39.03
C VAL A 249 54.69 -5.37 -38.67
N ALA A 250 54.86 -4.62 -37.58
CA ALA A 250 56.16 -4.13 -37.15
C ALA A 250 57.16 -5.27 -36.81
N GLN A 251 56.67 -6.46 -36.41
CA GLN A 251 57.53 -7.61 -36.12
C GLN A 251 58.10 -8.30 -37.39
N ILE A 252 57.39 -8.15 -38.53
CA ILE A 252 57.78 -8.83 -39.79
C ILE A 252 58.32 -7.87 -40.85
N SER A 253 58.22 -6.54 -40.63
CA SER A 253 58.68 -5.49 -41.53
C SER A 253 60.09 -5.02 -41.17
N GLU A 254 60.80 -4.36 -42.12
CA GLU A 254 62.13 -3.78 -41.94
C GLU A 254 62.11 -2.29 -42.35
N GLY A 255 63.05 -1.52 -41.80
CA GLY A 255 63.23 -0.12 -42.19
C GLY A 255 62.11 0.83 -41.77
N ASP A 256 61.69 1.75 -42.64
CA ASP A 256 60.72 2.81 -42.37
C ASP A 256 59.30 2.26 -42.08
N GLU A 257 58.99 1.06 -42.53
CA GLU A 257 57.70 0.44 -42.27
C GLU A 257 57.49 0.09 -40.79
N VAL A 258 58.55 -0.26 -40.07
CA VAL A 258 58.52 -0.49 -38.62
C VAL A 258 58.11 0.76 -37.88
N ALA A 259 58.75 1.93 -38.21
CA ALA A 259 58.46 3.22 -37.59
C ALA A 259 56.99 3.66 -37.84
N SER A 260 56.50 3.43 -39.07
CA SER A 260 55.09 3.72 -39.45
C SER A 260 54.09 2.87 -38.70
N SER A 261 54.40 1.55 -38.59
CA SER A 261 53.51 0.62 -37.86
C SER A 261 53.50 0.91 -36.37
N LEU A 262 54.64 1.21 -35.74
CA LEU A 262 54.70 1.62 -34.34
C LEU A 262 53.94 2.91 -34.08
N SER A 263 54.07 3.91 -34.96
CA SER A 263 53.32 5.15 -34.86
C SER A 263 51.80 4.92 -34.93
N SER A 264 51.35 4.01 -35.82
CA SER A 264 49.95 3.63 -35.93
C SER A 264 49.43 2.87 -34.67
N ALA A 265 50.28 2.01 -34.11
CA ALA A 265 49.96 1.32 -32.84
C ALA A 265 49.86 2.32 -31.68
N GLU A 266 50.77 3.31 -31.58
CA GLU A 266 50.71 4.38 -30.58
C GLU A 266 49.41 5.20 -30.71
N GLU A 267 49.00 5.54 -31.92
CA GLU A 267 47.73 6.23 -32.15
C GLU A 267 46.53 5.38 -31.70
N GLY A 268 46.58 4.07 -31.95
CA GLY A 268 45.60 3.12 -31.43
C GLY A 268 45.51 3.13 -29.90
N VAL A 269 46.67 3.14 -29.22
CA VAL A 269 46.74 3.22 -27.75
C VAL A 269 46.15 4.55 -27.23
N LYS A 270 46.51 5.68 -27.85
CA LYS A 270 45.95 6.98 -27.49
C LYS A 270 44.43 7.02 -27.64
N ARG A 271 43.92 6.43 -28.72
CA ARG A 271 42.47 6.31 -28.94
C ARG A 271 41.78 5.45 -27.89
N LEU A 272 42.35 4.26 -27.56
CA LEU A 272 41.83 3.37 -26.52
C LEU A 272 41.76 4.08 -25.18
N ARG A 273 42.84 4.81 -24.80
CA ARG A 273 42.88 5.57 -23.55
C ARG A 273 41.79 6.64 -23.50
N ARG A 274 41.61 7.42 -24.59
CA ARG A 274 40.52 8.43 -24.65
C ARG A 274 39.12 7.80 -24.47
N THR A 275 38.89 6.64 -25.10
CA THR A 275 37.62 5.93 -24.98
C THR A 275 37.38 5.44 -23.55
N LEU A 276 38.40 4.90 -22.89
CA LEU A 276 38.34 4.50 -21.48
C LEU A 276 38.05 5.69 -20.54
N ASP A 277 38.76 6.80 -20.73
CA ASP A 277 38.53 8.00 -19.91
C ASP A 277 37.11 8.53 -20.09
N GLN A 278 36.57 8.53 -21.30
CA GLN A 278 35.18 8.92 -21.57
C GLN A 278 34.16 7.98 -20.88
N MET A 279 34.39 6.66 -20.89
CA MET A 279 33.56 5.71 -20.19
C MET A 279 33.61 5.90 -18.68
N MET A 280 34.80 6.17 -18.13
CA MET A 280 34.97 6.44 -16.70
C MET A 280 34.24 7.72 -16.27
N ILE A 281 34.29 8.78 -17.07
CA ILE A 281 33.56 10.03 -16.81
C ILE A 281 32.06 9.80 -16.87
N LEU A 282 31.59 9.06 -17.89
CA LEU A 282 30.17 8.72 -18.02
C LEU A 282 29.67 7.90 -16.80
N ALA A 283 30.42 6.88 -16.40
CA ALA A 283 30.10 6.08 -15.23
C ALA A 283 30.05 6.93 -13.94
N ARG A 284 30.97 7.88 -13.78
CA ARG A 284 30.94 8.81 -12.64
C ARG A 284 29.77 9.79 -12.75
N ALA A 285 29.40 10.25 -13.93
CA ALA A 285 28.27 11.16 -14.13
C ALA A 285 26.93 10.49 -13.88
N GLU A 286 26.83 9.17 -14.02
CA GLU A 286 25.61 8.37 -13.76
C GLU A 286 25.52 7.84 -12.32
N ALA A 287 26.60 7.90 -11.54
CA ALA A 287 26.57 7.51 -10.13
C ALA A 287 25.71 8.50 -9.32
N PRO A 288 25.07 8.07 -8.21
CA PRO A 288 24.39 8.99 -7.29
C PRO A 288 25.30 10.15 -6.89
N ALA A 289 24.75 11.36 -6.80
CA ALA A 289 25.52 12.51 -6.37
C ALA A 289 25.88 12.31 -4.88
N ASP A 290 27.16 12.09 -4.58
CA ASP A 290 27.67 12.46 -3.29
C ASP A 290 27.66 14.00 -3.23
N GLU A 291 27.34 14.55 -2.05
CA GLU A 291 27.24 16.01 -1.86
C GLU A 291 28.46 16.69 -2.49
N ALA A 292 28.20 17.47 -3.52
CA ALA A 292 29.26 18.18 -4.22
C ALA A 292 29.72 19.35 -3.33
N ASP A 293 30.73 19.12 -2.54
CA ASP A 293 31.47 20.19 -1.86
C ASP A 293 32.24 20.99 -2.88
N GLY A 294 31.63 22.05 -3.39
CA GLY A 294 32.35 22.99 -4.22
C GLY A 294 31.48 23.83 -5.13
N CYS A 295 31.86 25.07 -5.21
CA CYS A 295 31.33 26.00 -6.20
C CYS A 295 32.38 26.22 -7.28
N THR A 296 32.01 25.97 -8.53
CA THR A 296 32.91 26.12 -9.67
C THR A 296 32.49 27.36 -10.50
N SER A 297 33.39 28.32 -10.70
CA SER A 297 33.17 29.43 -11.62
C SER A 297 33.01 28.94 -13.05
N VAL A 298 31.85 29.24 -13.66
CA VAL A 298 31.52 28.81 -15.03
C VAL A 298 32.39 29.56 -16.05
N ALA A 299 32.51 30.88 -15.90
CA ALA A 299 33.27 31.70 -16.81
C ALA A 299 34.77 31.32 -16.85
N THR A 300 35.34 31.04 -15.64
CA THR A 300 36.73 30.61 -15.52
C THR A 300 36.95 29.25 -16.18
N SER A 301 36.04 28.30 -15.97
CA SER A 301 36.13 26.96 -16.57
C SER A 301 36.00 26.97 -18.07
N VAL A 302 35.08 27.79 -18.64
CA VAL A 302 34.95 27.96 -20.09
C VAL A 302 36.22 28.54 -20.67
N ARG A 303 36.76 29.61 -20.07
CA ARG A 303 38.04 30.20 -20.52
C ARG A 303 39.19 29.19 -20.50
N SER A 304 39.34 28.47 -19.39
CA SER A 304 40.40 27.45 -19.25
C SER A 304 40.36 26.39 -20.36
N VAL A 305 39.16 25.95 -20.74
CA VAL A 305 38.99 24.99 -21.83
C VAL A 305 39.32 25.62 -23.18
N LEU A 306 38.81 26.81 -23.47
CA LEU A 306 39.01 27.45 -24.78
C LEU A 306 40.47 27.93 -25.01
N ASP A 307 41.19 28.32 -23.97
CA ASP A 307 42.60 28.72 -24.05
C ASP A 307 43.48 27.54 -24.50
N GLN A 308 43.12 26.30 -24.23
CA GLN A 308 43.83 25.12 -24.75
C GLN A 308 43.73 24.98 -26.28
N TRP A 309 42.60 25.44 -26.85
CA TRP A 309 42.38 25.41 -28.32
C TRP A 309 42.90 26.63 -29.05
N ARG A 310 43.09 27.77 -28.35
CA ARG A 310 43.53 29.02 -28.94
C ARG A 310 44.96 28.97 -29.49
N VAL A 311 45.76 28.03 -29.01
CA VAL A 311 47.15 27.87 -29.48
C VAL A 311 47.19 27.41 -30.94
N ASP A 312 46.26 26.56 -31.36
CA ASP A 312 46.26 25.94 -32.69
C ASP A 312 45.19 26.52 -33.63
N GLU A 313 44.04 26.99 -33.10
CA GLU A 313 42.86 27.38 -33.90
C GLU A 313 42.19 28.68 -33.39
N GLY A 314 42.94 29.59 -32.77
CA GLY A 314 42.42 30.76 -32.02
C GLY A 314 41.50 31.71 -32.78
N GLU A 315 41.59 31.77 -34.11
CA GLU A 315 40.73 32.64 -34.94
C GLU A 315 39.33 32.08 -35.17
N ARG A 316 39.11 30.76 -34.88
CA ARG A 316 37.83 30.08 -35.10
C ARG A 316 36.89 30.13 -33.91
N LEU A 317 37.42 30.39 -32.72
CA LEU A 317 36.64 30.38 -31.47
C LEU A 317 36.30 31.78 -31.01
N SER A 318 35.01 32.09 -30.93
CA SER A 318 34.48 33.33 -30.38
C SER A 318 33.90 33.04 -29.00
N LEU A 319 34.35 33.77 -27.97
CA LEU A 319 33.83 33.68 -26.61
C LEU A 319 33.12 34.96 -26.20
N ASN A 320 31.88 34.85 -25.83
CA ASN A 320 31.08 35.95 -25.31
C ASN A 320 30.50 35.55 -23.93
N ILE A 321 30.79 36.37 -22.91
CA ILE A 321 30.31 36.12 -21.55
C ILE A 321 29.40 37.29 -21.14
N ASN A 322 28.13 36.99 -20.91
CA ASN A 322 27.12 37.95 -20.52
C ASN A 322 26.66 37.69 -19.06
N GLY A 323 26.82 38.69 -18.21
CA GLY A 323 26.46 38.65 -16.81
C GLY A 323 27.69 38.57 -15.87
N GLU A 324 27.44 38.69 -14.57
CA GLU A 324 28.45 38.50 -13.53
C GLU A 324 28.80 37.02 -13.37
N ASP A 325 30.06 36.71 -13.05
CA ASP A 325 30.48 35.30 -12.90
C ASP A 325 29.71 34.61 -11.77
N ILE A 326 29.08 33.50 -12.08
CA ILE A 326 28.30 32.69 -11.18
C ILE A 326 28.95 31.32 -11.03
N GLY A 327 28.87 30.76 -9.84
CA GLY A 327 29.23 29.37 -9.58
C GLY A 327 28.14 28.39 -9.96
N THR A 328 28.55 27.14 -10.11
CA THR A 328 27.69 25.98 -10.26
C THR A 328 28.15 24.89 -9.30
N PRO A 329 27.23 24.03 -8.80
CA PRO A 329 27.58 22.87 -7.96
C PRO A 329 28.31 21.77 -8.75
N VAL A 330 28.49 21.94 -10.07
CA VAL A 330 29.18 20.96 -10.90
C VAL A 330 30.68 21.02 -10.62
N PRO A 331 31.37 19.91 -10.32
CA PRO A 331 32.80 19.85 -10.11
C PRO A 331 33.54 20.36 -11.34
N LYS A 332 34.64 21.14 -11.15
CA LYS A 332 35.42 21.77 -12.22
C LYS A 332 35.78 20.78 -13.34
N SER A 333 36.29 19.62 -12.98
CA SER A 333 36.69 18.58 -13.95
C SER A 333 35.53 18.09 -14.82
N MET A 334 34.31 17.96 -14.25
CA MET A 334 33.13 17.56 -15.01
C MET A 334 32.61 18.68 -15.89
N LEU A 335 32.61 19.93 -15.40
CA LEU A 335 32.21 21.09 -16.17
C LEU A 335 33.15 21.30 -17.39
N GLU A 336 34.47 21.29 -17.14
CA GLU A 336 35.47 21.40 -18.22
C GLU A 336 35.32 20.27 -19.24
N THR A 337 35.03 19.04 -18.78
CA THR A 337 34.77 17.91 -19.68
C THR A 337 33.51 18.10 -20.51
N ALA A 338 32.42 18.61 -19.93
CA ALA A 338 31.18 18.89 -20.67
C ALA A 338 31.43 19.94 -21.76
N ILE A 339 32.09 21.04 -21.39
CA ILE A 339 32.44 22.14 -22.35
C ILE A 339 33.34 21.60 -23.45
N ARG A 340 34.41 20.88 -23.12
CA ARG A 340 35.32 20.27 -24.07
C ARG A 340 34.59 19.37 -25.08
N ASN A 341 33.68 18.50 -24.63
CA ASN A 341 32.92 17.64 -25.52
C ASN A 341 32.01 18.42 -26.48
N LEU A 342 31.43 19.54 -26.04
CA LEU A 342 30.63 20.39 -26.92
C LEU A 342 31.52 21.10 -27.97
N VAL A 343 32.68 21.66 -27.56
CA VAL A 343 33.62 22.33 -28.44
C VAL A 343 34.24 21.32 -29.42
N ASP A 344 34.69 20.15 -28.97
CA ASP A 344 35.22 19.09 -29.83
C ASP A 344 34.23 18.69 -30.93
N ASN A 345 32.93 18.55 -30.55
CA ASN A 345 31.89 18.26 -31.54
C ASN A 345 31.74 19.42 -32.55
N ALA A 346 31.66 20.65 -32.09
CA ALA A 346 31.55 21.82 -32.95
C ALA A 346 32.74 21.93 -33.95
N MET A 347 33.96 21.74 -33.44
CA MET A 347 35.20 21.76 -34.28
C MET A 347 35.23 20.64 -35.31
N ARG A 348 34.77 19.45 -34.93
CA ARG A 348 34.78 18.25 -35.80
C ARG A 348 33.79 18.35 -36.95
N TYR A 349 32.59 18.87 -36.69
CA TYR A 349 31.51 18.87 -37.67
C TYR A 349 31.40 20.16 -38.46
N SER A 350 32.11 21.24 -38.06
CA SER A 350 32.17 22.49 -38.82
C SER A 350 33.26 22.46 -39.89
N PRO A 351 33.05 23.15 -40.99
CA PRO A 351 34.13 23.45 -41.96
C PRO A 351 35.33 24.10 -41.27
N LYS A 352 36.56 23.87 -41.81
CA LYS A 352 37.81 24.34 -41.18
C LYS A 352 37.91 25.85 -41.02
N ASP A 353 37.22 26.60 -41.85
CA ASP A 353 37.18 28.07 -41.93
C ASP A 353 35.96 28.68 -41.22
N ALA A 354 35.08 27.85 -40.72
CA ALA A 354 33.87 28.31 -40.04
C ALA A 354 34.13 28.68 -38.57
N LYS A 355 33.52 29.79 -38.13
CA LYS A 355 33.57 30.24 -36.74
C LYS A 355 32.62 29.42 -35.87
N ILE A 356 33.04 29.16 -34.64
CA ILE A 356 32.28 28.53 -33.59
C ILE A 356 32.07 29.56 -32.50
N ASP A 357 30.82 29.82 -32.17
CA ASP A 357 30.46 30.80 -31.17
C ASP A 357 30.16 30.08 -29.82
N VAL A 358 30.83 30.54 -28.77
CA VAL A 358 30.63 30.06 -27.39
C VAL A 358 30.06 31.20 -26.55
N ASP A 359 28.82 31.12 -26.20
CA ASP A 359 28.13 32.13 -25.41
C ASP A 359 27.86 31.60 -24.00
N VAL A 360 28.20 32.39 -23.00
CA VAL A 360 27.92 32.11 -21.60
C VAL A 360 26.94 33.15 -21.08
N PHE A 361 25.79 32.75 -20.70
CA PHE A 361 24.75 33.61 -20.12
C PHE A 361 24.52 33.24 -18.67
N LEU A 362 24.66 34.21 -17.77
CA LEU A 362 24.59 34.05 -16.35
C LEU A 362 23.34 34.77 -15.83
N ASP A 363 22.29 34.05 -15.54
CA ASP A 363 21.03 34.60 -15.06
C ASP A 363 20.89 34.43 -13.54
N HIS A 364 21.19 35.50 -12.81
CA HIS A 364 21.02 35.55 -11.34
C HIS A 364 19.57 35.45 -10.90
N ARG A 365 18.60 35.88 -11.73
CA ARG A 365 17.16 35.82 -11.35
C ARG A 365 16.60 34.42 -11.48
N ALA A 366 16.94 33.72 -12.55
CA ALA A 366 16.55 32.35 -12.77
C ALA A 366 17.42 31.36 -12.00
N GLN A 367 18.48 31.80 -11.32
CA GLN A 367 19.50 30.96 -10.68
C GLN A 367 20.00 29.84 -11.61
N ARG A 368 20.31 30.24 -12.85
CA ARG A 368 20.82 29.34 -13.89
C ARG A 368 21.96 29.97 -14.66
N CYS A 369 22.88 29.10 -15.06
CA CYS A 369 23.88 29.43 -16.03
C CYS A 369 23.66 28.61 -17.31
N LEU A 370 23.73 29.29 -18.44
CA LEU A 370 23.63 28.68 -19.77
C LEU A 370 24.96 28.78 -20.46
N VAL A 371 25.46 27.67 -20.97
CA VAL A 371 26.63 27.64 -21.86
C VAL A 371 26.15 27.11 -23.21
N THR A 372 26.26 27.93 -24.23
CA THR A 372 25.79 27.63 -25.58
C THR A 372 26.99 27.53 -26.51
N VAL A 373 27.10 26.43 -27.23
CA VAL A 373 28.09 26.23 -28.29
C VAL A 373 27.35 26.13 -29.62
N SER A 374 27.62 27.08 -30.51
CA SER A 374 26.96 27.18 -31.82
C SER A 374 27.97 26.91 -32.94
N ASP A 375 27.71 25.88 -33.71
CA ASP A 375 28.53 25.48 -34.85
C ASP A 375 27.90 25.90 -36.21
N ARG A 376 28.66 25.69 -37.30
CA ARG A 376 28.20 25.89 -38.67
C ARG A 376 28.34 24.64 -39.52
N GLY A 377 28.15 23.49 -38.88
CA GLY A 377 28.16 22.20 -39.53
C GLY A 377 26.88 21.91 -40.33
N PRO A 378 26.67 20.66 -40.72
CA PRO A 378 25.48 20.25 -41.50
C PRO A 378 24.18 20.27 -40.69
N GLY A 379 24.25 20.48 -39.37
CA GLY A 379 23.10 20.41 -38.50
C GLY A 379 22.58 18.98 -38.30
N LEU A 380 21.34 18.85 -37.79
CA LEU A 380 20.68 17.61 -37.52
C LEU A 380 19.28 17.58 -38.14
N THR A 381 18.88 16.42 -38.67
CA THR A 381 17.47 16.19 -39.03
C THR A 381 16.64 15.98 -37.77
N THR A 382 15.31 16.13 -37.88
CA THR A 382 14.38 15.89 -36.74
C THR A 382 14.52 14.49 -36.19
N GLU A 383 14.75 13.48 -37.02
CA GLU A 383 14.98 12.10 -36.63
C GLU A 383 16.31 11.95 -35.88
N GLN A 384 17.37 12.54 -36.38
CA GLN A 384 18.69 12.51 -35.73
C GLN A 384 18.67 13.27 -34.40
N ALA A 385 17.92 14.37 -34.29
CA ALA A 385 17.78 15.12 -33.04
C ALA A 385 17.16 14.29 -31.90
N SER A 386 16.29 13.34 -32.22
CA SER A 386 15.71 12.43 -31.23
C SER A 386 16.66 11.33 -30.74
N GLN A 387 17.68 11.01 -31.52
CA GLN A 387 18.64 9.94 -31.27
C GLN A 387 19.96 10.45 -30.69
N ILE A 388 20.30 11.70 -30.96
CA ILE A 388 21.55 12.30 -30.48
C ILE A 388 21.57 12.38 -28.96
N GLY A 389 22.68 11.97 -28.34
CA GLY A 389 22.82 11.82 -26.91
C GLY A 389 22.42 10.42 -26.39
N GLN A 390 21.99 9.48 -27.25
CA GLN A 390 22.10 8.07 -26.95
C GLN A 390 23.59 7.68 -26.95
N ARG A 391 23.96 6.79 -26.05
CA ARG A 391 25.37 6.34 -25.93
C ARG A 391 25.79 5.63 -27.19
N PHE A 392 27.03 5.98 -27.70
CA PHE A 392 27.63 5.42 -28.91
C PHE A 392 26.87 5.74 -30.21
N TRP A 393 25.84 6.59 -30.17
CA TRP A 393 25.15 6.98 -31.39
C TRP A 393 26.01 7.93 -32.24
N ARG A 394 26.08 7.63 -33.51
CA ARG A 394 26.82 8.43 -34.52
C ARG A 394 25.95 8.60 -35.76
N GLY A 395 25.69 9.83 -36.17
CA GLY A 395 25.03 10.13 -37.44
C GLY A 395 25.83 9.61 -38.63
N ASP A 396 25.24 9.61 -39.82
CA ASP A 396 25.84 9.04 -41.03
C ASP A 396 27.18 9.66 -41.39
N GLN A 397 27.36 10.94 -41.16
CA GLN A 397 28.64 11.63 -41.36
C GLN A 397 29.67 11.24 -40.28
N GLY A 398 29.25 11.05 -39.07
CA GLY A 398 30.08 10.55 -37.98
C GLY A 398 30.61 9.13 -38.21
N ARG A 399 29.90 8.29 -38.94
CA ARG A 399 30.34 6.92 -39.31
C ARG A 399 31.45 6.92 -40.33
N LYS A 400 31.54 7.96 -41.18
CA LYS A 400 32.61 8.12 -42.18
C LYS A 400 33.91 8.66 -41.56
N SER A 401 33.85 9.34 -40.44
CA SER A 401 35.03 9.82 -39.71
C SER A 401 35.59 8.69 -38.85
N LYS A 402 36.89 8.40 -38.95
CA LYS A 402 37.59 7.41 -38.14
C LYS A 402 37.62 7.76 -36.64
N ASP A 403 37.44 9.06 -36.29
CA ASP A 403 37.54 9.58 -34.94
C ASP A 403 36.18 9.90 -34.34
N GLY A 404 35.90 9.40 -33.17
CA GLY A 404 34.73 9.68 -32.36
C GLY A 404 34.03 8.45 -31.79
N SER A 405 33.91 8.39 -30.47
CA SER A 405 33.29 7.31 -29.73
C SER A 405 31.75 7.36 -29.72
N GLY A 406 31.12 8.48 -30.08
CA GLY A 406 29.69 8.71 -29.91
C GLY A 406 29.27 8.90 -28.44
N LEU A 407 30.22 9.10 -27.51
CA LEU A 407 29.97 9.31 -26.08
C LEU A 407 29.90 10.79 -25.69
N GLY A 408 30.45 11.73 -26.47
CA GLY A 408 30.61 13.12 -26.06
C GLY A 408 29.30 13.78 -25.61
N ILE A 409 28.24 13.70 -26.42
CA ILE A 409 26.94 14.32 -26.11
C ILE A 409 26.24 13.59 -24.95
N SER A 410 26.39 12.26 -24.85
CA SER A 410 25.83 11.51 -23.74
C SER A 410 26.49 11.83 -22.39
N ILE A 411 27.80 12.13 -22.40
CA ILE A 411 28.53 12.60 -21.22
C ILE A 411 28.00 13.99 -20.79
N VAL A 412 27.83 14.92 -21.73
CA VAL A 412 27.29 16.26 -21.42
C VAL A 412 25.87 16.14 -20.81
N ARG A 413 25.04 15.32 -21.42
CA ARG A 413 23.67 15.05 -20.91
C ARG A 413 23.69 14.48 -19.51
N ALA A 414 24.50 13.44 -19.27
CA ALA A 414 24.59 12.78 -17.95
C ALA A 414 25.09 13.78 -16.88
N ILE A 415 26.09 14.63 -17.20
CA ILE A 415 26.56 15.66 -16.28
C ILE A 415 25.44 16.68 -15.99
N ALA A 416 24.75 17.17 -17.02
CA ALA A 416 23.65 18.12 -16.83
C ALA A 416 22.54 17.53 -15.93
N GLU A 417 22.03 16.34 -16.26
CA GLU A 417 20.96 15.68 -15.53
C GLU A 417 21.34 15.38 -14.07
N ARG A 418 22.58 14.94 -13.83
CA ARG A 418 23.08 14.67 -12.46
C ARG A 418 22.96 15.87 -11.54
N PHE A 419 23.24 17.06 -12.05
CA PHE A 419 23.23 18.29 -11.26
C PHE A 419 21.95 19.13 -11.46
N GLY A 420 20.86 18.52 -11.94
CA GLY A 420 19.56 19.18 -12.09
C GLY A 420 19.49 20.20 -13.24
N GLY A 421 20.41 20.08 -14.20
CA GLY A 421 20.42 20.83 -15.43
C GLY A 421 19.78 20.11 -16.60
N THR A 422 19.88 20.71 -17.79
CA THR A 422 19.37 20.14 -19.05
C THR A 422 20.36 20.41 -20.20
N LEU A 423 20.36 19.53 -21.20
CA LEU A 423 21.04 19.73 -22.47
C LEU A 423 20.00 19.81 -23.58
N GLU A 424 19.96 20.90 -24.29
CA GLU A 424 19.14 21.13 -25.49
C GLU A 424 20.00 21.25 -26.74
N LEU A 425 19.54 20.61 -27.81
CA LEU A 425 20.19 20.62 -29.11
C LEU A 425 19.20 21.16 -30.12
N LYS A 426 19.51 22.32 -30.72
CA LYS A 426 18.60 23.04 -31.63
C LYS A 426 19.29 23.25 -32.98
N PRO A 427 18.59 23.13 -34.11
CA PRO A 427 19.13 23.57 -35.39
C PRO A 427 19.43 25.06 -35.32
N ARG A 428 20.60 25.47 -35.90
CA ARG A 428 20.97 26.89 -36.05
C ARG A 428 20.32 27.48 -37.29
N GLU A 429 19.80 28.70 -37.19
CA GLU A 429 19.36 29.46 -38.37
C GLU A 429 20.53 29.71 -39.31
N GLY A 430 20.40 29.36 -40.58
CA GLY A 430 21.48 29.44 -41.56
C GLY A 430 22.40 28.22 -41.64
N GLY A 431 22.09 27.13 -40.91
CA GLY A 431 22.84 25.87 -40.89
C GLY A 431 23.76 25.74 -39.68
N GLY A 432 23.88 24.51 -39.19
CA GLY A 432 24.65 24.16 -38.02
C GLY A 432 23.78 23.68 -36.84
N LEU A 433 24.42 23.51 -35.71
CA LEU A 433 23.82 23.06 -34.46
C LEU A 433 24.09 24.06 -33.34
N VAL A 434 23.10 24.30 -32.50
CA VAL A 434 23.22 25.00 -31.23
C VAL A 434 23.08 23.98 -30.12
N ALA A 435 24.13 23.76 -29.33
CA ALA A 435 24.15 22.92 -28.16
C ALA A 435 24.13 23.79 -26.90
N GLU A 436 23.06 23.76 -26.14
CA GLU A 436 22.84 24.57 -24.95
C GLU A 436 22.78 23.70 -23.71
N ILE A 437 23.73 23.88 -22.80
CA ILE A 437 23.69 23.27 -21.47
C ILE A 437 23.22 24.30 -20.45
N SER A 438 22.17 23.99 -19.74
CA SER A 438 21.61 24.77 -18.62
C SER A 438 21.93 24.10 -17.32
N LEU A 439 22.61 24.77 -16.41
CA LEU A 439 23.01 24.26 -15.11
C LEU A 439 22.45 25.14 -13.98
N PRO A 440 22.19 24.62 -12.78
CA PRO A 440 21.84 25.44 -11.64
C PRO A 440 23.00 26.33 -11.24
N ALA A 441 22.69 27.58 -10.88
CA ALA A 441 23.67 28.52 -10.35
C ALA A 441 23.75 28.36 -8.82
N SER A 442 24.98 28.44 -8.31
CA SER A 442 25.28 28.46 -6.89
C SER A 442 26.06 29.72 -6.55
N LYS A 443 25.83 30.32 -5.42
CA LYS A 443 26.70 31.42 -4.93
C LYS A 443 27.99 30.78 -4.42
N CYS A 444 29.09 31.19 -5.06
CA CYS A 444 30.44 30.86 -4.58
C CYS A 444 30.83 31.71 -3.38
#